data_7b05cf221a18aa75578d365fa68d8393
#
_entry.id   7b05cf221a18aa75578d365fa68d8393
#
_cell.length_a   1.000
_cell.length_b   1.000
_cell.length_c   1.000
_cell.angle_alpha   90.00
_cell.angle_beta   90.00
_cell.angle_gamma   90.00
#
_symmetry.space_group_name_H-M   'P 1'
#
loop_
_entity.id
_entity.type
_entity.pdbx_description
1 polymer ?
#
loop_
_entity_poly.entity_id
_entity_poly.type
_entity_poly.pdbx_seq_one_letter_code
_entity_poly.pdbx_strand_id
1 'polypeptide(L)'
;MSLAQSSTLGKVSGVMFSDKQILDKQERDELLDVAKKLAGDRAIDSCCVYGSKVAGYARPESDYDLLLVLKNYDHVIRYTYAHNGLDVSVLIVDSKSLIKDAEKALLGEFVVGRLLHPYEPLANAEYLEEVETRYKKRVILEETKELAATNALYSELLIPVEYFLYSKVQKRSKVYPHALYSYVKTYSGSNAHRNLEASKKGFMRALKQLEEEGYIKFENSYVRIVPEKIKAKKGEKTSLAMSNVMRSTLSYLVHTYAGRRTLNFVKQEAMSKISRHRKIKELPPELKNPSLLLKLKEGILIDGKNWLNELAKSLDFKDYTTTRKRIGDVHAATTLYTISEDERSESFVVKHFASVRAMKWAAMNVWAAGVKRFHVDPSTRLSREYAAIRHIKTIGIDAPEILAVVLGKRLLITRYIEGEMLSDIIDSILQNRSSDTSAITQFGKALCKLHASGCTVGDTKPSNMLLSNGRIYFTDLEQFAFSDEAPWDVICFIYYSIKFTSNEEGARKVVRAFLDGYMQDGNVSVIKKALSRKYVPTFYPALVLGVIAAVRDEIKSYISAYA
;
A
#
# COMPACT_ATOMS: atom_id res chain seq x y z
N MET A 1 22.61 23.46 -31.21
CA MET A 1 21.26 23.50 -31.78
C MET A 1 20.28 22.99 -30.73
N SER A 2 19.57 23.92 -30.18
CA SER A 2 18.60 23.73 -29.11
C SER A 2 17.30 23.19 -29.68
N LEU A 3 16.78 22.10 -29.11
CA LEU A 3 15.39 21.67 -29.32
C LEU A 3 14.69 21.75 -27.97
N ALA A 4 14.00 22.86 -27.78
CA ALA A 4 13.02 23.04 -26.73
C ALA A 4 11.78 22.18 -27.06
N GLN A 5 11.48 21.17 -26.23
CA GLN A 5 10.18 20.53 -26.23
C GLN A 5 9.24 21.26 -25.27
N SER A 6 8.26 21.91 -25.85
CA SER A 6 7.17 22.59 -25.18
C SER A 6 6.29 21.59 -24.41
N SER A 7 6.20 21.78 -23.11
CA SER A 7 5.22 21.11 -22.26
C SER A 7 3.83 21.71 -22.53
N THR A 8 3.02 21.01 -23.30
CA THR A 8 1.59 21.26 -23.37
C THR A 8 0.91 20.65 -22.13
N LEU A 9 0.80 21.45 -21.08
CA LEU A 9 -0.14 21.22 -20.00
C LEU A 9 -1.56 21.32 -20.60
N GLY A 10 -2.14 20.16 -20.88
CA GLY A 10 -3.54 20.06 -21.22
C GLY A 10 -4.38 20.61 -20.07
N LYS A 11 -4.98 21.79 -20.26
CA LYS A 11 -6.09 22.28 -19.46
C LYS A 11 -7.17 21.20 -19.48
N VAL A 12 -7.32 20.46 -18.39
CA VAL A 12 -8.54 19.69 -18.14
C VAL A 12 -9.64 20.72 -18.00
N SER A 13 -10.37 20.94 -19.09
CA SER A 13 -11.59 21.70 -19.08
C SER A 13 -12.51 21.09 -18.03
N GLY A 14 -12.81 21.85 -16.98
CA GLY A 14 -13.80 21.51 -16.00
C GLY A 14 -15.15 21.33 -16.72
N VAL A 15 -15.51 20.09 -16.99
CA VAL A 15 -16.89 19.75 -17.31
C VAL A 15 -17.65 20.00 -16.02
N MET A 16 -18.27 21.18 -15.91
CA MET A 16 -19.34 21.42 -14.96
C MET A 16 -20.44 20.41 -15.32
N PHE A 17 -20.45 19.28 -14.60
CA PHE A 17 -21.64 18.44 -14.61
C PHE A 17 -22.75 19.28 -13.98
N SER A 18 -23.70 19.71 -14.80
CA SER A 18 -24.93 20.28 -14.31
C SER A 18 -25.53 19.32 -13.30
N ASP A 19 -25.82 19.78 -12.08
CA ASP A 19 -26.63 19.09 -11.09
C ASP A 19 -28.06 18.93 -11.65
N LYS A 20 -28.19 18.06 -12.67
CA LYS A 20 -29.49 17.73 -13.21
C LYS A 20 -30.19 16.90 -12.13
N GLN A 21 -31.16 17.50 -11.49
CA GLN A 21 -32.05 16.80 -10.57
C GLN A 21 -32.60 15.56 -11.28
N ILE A 22 -32.49 14.40 -10.62
CA ILE A 22 -32.89 13.09 -11.17
C ILE A 22 -34.42 12.97 -11.12
N LEU A 23 -35.03 13.54 -10.07
CA LEU A 23 -36.47 13.57 -9.85
C LEU A 23 -37.03 14.89 -10.37
N ASP A 24 -38.18 14.84 -11.02
CA ASP A 24 -38.89 16.04 -11.38
C ASP A 24 -39.57 16.70 -10.15
N LYS A 25 -40.07 17.91 -10.30
CA LYS A 25 -40.66 18.67 -9.20
C LYS A 25 -41.90 17.98 -8.62
N GLN A 26 -42.73 17.39 -9.45
CA GLN A 26 -43.95 16.72 -9.00
C GLN A 26 -43.62 15.46 -8.20
N GLU A 27 -42.68 14.63 -8.66
CA GLU A 27 -42.19 13.46 -7.93
C GLU A 27 -41.65 13.83 -6.57
N ARG A 28 -40.84 14.93 -6.48
CA ARG A 28 -40.29 15.43 -5.23
C ARG A 28 -41.36 15.86 -4.24
N ASP A 29 -42.36 16.61 -4.70
CA ASP A 29 -43.45 17.11 -3.85
C ASP A 29 -44.30 15.95 -3.32
N GLU A 30 -44.65 14.99 -4.16
CA GLU A 30 -45.42 13.78 -3.79
C GLU A 30 -44.66 12.92 -2.76
N LEU A 31 -43.36 12.72 -2.95
CA LEU A 31 -42.51 11.96 -1.99
C LEU A 31 -42.32 12.69 -0.66
N LEU A 32 -42.20 14.02 -0.66
CA LEU A 32 -42.19 14.84 0.55
C LEU A 32 -43.51 14.78 1.32
N ASP A 33 -44.63 14.74 0.62
CA ASP A 33 -45.94 14.59 1.25
C ASP A 33 -46.12 13.22 1.90
N VAL A 34 -45.61 12.15 1.27
CA VAL A 34 -45.53 10.82 1.90
C VAL A 34 -44.69 10.88 3.17
N ALA A 35 -43.50 11.53 3.12
CA ALA A 35 -42.63 11.66 4.29
C ALA A 35 -43.30 12.41 5.43
N LYS A 36 -43.98 13.55 5.17
CA LYS A 36 -44.72 14.35 6.15
C LYS A 36 -45.88 13.57 6.79
N LYS A 37 -46.67 12.87 5.96
CA LYS A 37 -47.79 12.02 6.48
C LYS A 37 -47.28 10.92 7.43
N LEU A 38 -46.13 10.30 7.12
CA LEU A 38 -45.54 9.25 7.95
C LEU A 38 -44.83 9.80 9.20
N ALA A 39 -44.32 11.01 9.14
CA ALA A 39 -43.72 11.68 10.30
C ALA A 39 -44.76 12.09 11.32
N GLY A 40 -45.98 12.45 10.88
CA GLY A 40 -47.01 13.06 11.76
C GLY A 40 -46.46 14.35 12.40
N ASP A 41 -46.57 14.45 13.74
CA ASP A 41 -46.09 15.62 14.50
C ASP A 41 -44.56 15.59 14.78
N ARG A 42 -43.85 14.55 14.32
CA ARG A 42 -42.39 14.41 14.58
C ARG A 42 -41.59 15.27 13.62
N ALA A 43 -40.53 15.86 14.15
CA ALA A 43 -39.57 16.58 13.32
C ALA A 43 -38.82 15.64 12.36
N ILE A 44 -38.77 16.01 11.08
CA ILE A 44 -37.98 15.34 10.05
C ILE A 44 -36.57 15.93 10.09
N ASP A 45 -35.59 15.16 10.57
CA ASP A 45 -34.20 15.58 10.59
C ASP A 45 -33.60 15.51 9.18
N SER A 46 -34.02 14.55 8.36
CA SER A 46 -33.71 14.50 6.93
C SER A 46 -34.56 13.49 6.17
N CYS A 47 -34.57 13.61 4.84
CA CYS A 47 -35.23 12.69 3.94
C CYS A 47 -34.49 12.63 2.60
N CYS A 48 -34.34 11.43 2.04
CA CYS A 48 -33.77 11.25 0.68
C CYS A 48 -34.35 10.05 -0.05
N VAL A 49 -34.29 10.11 -1.38
CA VAL A 49 -34.54 8.97 -2.26
C VAL A 49 -33.21 8.32 -2.60
N TYR A 50 -33.20 6.98 -2.64
CA TYR A 50 -32.05 6.18 -3.06
C TYR A 50 -32.52 5.01 -3.94
N GLY A 51 -31.65 4.05 -4.24
CA GLY A 51 -32.03 2.82 -4.95
C GLY A 51 -32.07 2.97 -6.47
N SER A 52 -32.92 2.15 -7.11
CA SER A 52 -32.91 1.96 -8.57
C SER A 52 -33.29 3.21 -9.36
N LYS A 53 -34.20 4.02 -8.86
CA LYS A 53 -34.65 5.28 -9.49
C LYS A 53 -33.48 6.26 -9.59
N VAL A 54 -32.79 6.52 -8.49
CA VAL A 54 -31.64 7.44 -8.43
C VAL A 54 -30.42 6.88 -9.17
N ALA A 55 -30.14 5.58 -9.03
CA ALA A 55 -29.03 4.94 -9.71
C ALA A 55 -29.26 4.70 -11.20
N GLY A 56 -30.49 4.91 -11.70
CA GLY A 56 -30.82 4.90 -13.13
C GLY A 56 -30.92 3.51 -13.75
N TYR A 57 -31.29 2.49 -12.97
CA TYR A 57 -31.59 1.14 -13.47
C TYR A 57 -33.01 0.67 -13.10
N ALA A 58 -33.87 1.60 -12.69
CA ALA A 58 -35.27 1.33 -12.40
C ALA A 58 -36.03 0.76 -13.61
N ARG A 59 -37.03 -0.07 -13.34
CA ARG A 59 -38.02 -0.52 -14.31
C ARG A 59 -39.29 0.31 -14.12
N PRO A 60 -40.23 0.28 -15.10
CA PRO A 60 -41.50 1.02 -14.96
C PRO A 60 -42.24 0.68 -13.67
N GLU A 61 -42.21 -0.58 -13.25
CA GLU A 61 -42.85 -1.10 -12.03
C GLU A 61 -42.03 -0.95 -10.74
N SER A 62 -40.88 -0.28 -10.80
CA SER A 62 -40.03 -0.09 -9.61
C SER A 62 -40.61 0.98 -8.70
N ASP A 63 -40.69 0.66 -7.40
CA ASP A 63 -41.02 1.60 -6.33
C ASP A 63 -39.89 2.62 -6.08
N TYR A 64 -40.25 3.70 -5.40
CA TYR A 64 -39.29 4.67 -4.86
C TYR A 64 -38.81 4.19 -3.49
N ASP A 65 -37.49 4.09 -3.32
CA ASP A 65 -36.86 3.79 -2.04
C ASP A 65 -36.61 5.10 -1.28
N LEU A 66 -37.34 5.34 -0.20
CA LEU A 66 -37.24 6.54 0.64
C LEU A 66 -36.57 6.22 1.97
N LEU A 67 -35.57 7.01 2.35
CA LEU A 67 -35.02 7.04 3.72
C LEU A 67 -35.58 8.26 4.43
N LEU A 68 -36.33 8.04 5.52
CA LEU A 68 -36.90 9.06 6.39
C LEU A 68 -36.24 9.02 7.76
N VAL A 69 -35.58 10.10 8.14
CA VAL A 69 -34.90 10.25 9.42
C VAL A 69 -35.72 11.13 10.33
N LEU A 70 -36.18 10.57 11.46
CA LEU A 70 -37.02 11.26 12.40
C LEU A 70 -36.29 11.50 13.71
N LYS A 71 -36.53 12.66 14.31
CA LYS A 71 -36.04 13.00 15.63
C LYS A 71 -36.87 12.34 16.71
N ASN A 72 -36.20 11.65 17.65
CA ASN A 72 -36.85 10.95 18.76
C ASN A 72 -37.97 9.99 18.30
N TYR A 73 -37.66 9.18 17.30
CA TYR A 73 -38.58 8.17 16.79
C TYR A 73 -38.70 7.01 17.80
N ASP A 74 -39.93 6.58 18.06
CA ASP A 74 -40.22 5.55 19.11
C ASP A 74 -39.61 4.17 18.77
N HIS A 75 -39.36 3.92 17.47
CA HIS A 75 -38.73 2.70 17.01
C HIS A 75 -37.33 3.01 16.51
N VAL A 76 -36.39 2.10 16.73
CA VAL A 76 -35.01 2.23 16.16
C VAL A 76 -35.06 2.31 14.67
N ILE A 77 -35.88 1.47 14.03
CA ILE A 77 -36.06 1.36 12.58
C ILE A 77 -37.40 0.70 12.24
N ARG A 78 -38.00 1.10 11.12
CA ARG A 78 -39.23 0.48 10.62
C ARG A 78 -39.30 0.60 9.09
N TYR A 79 -39.71 -0.47 8.42
CA TYR A 79 -40.15 -0.44 7.03
C TYR A 79 -41.66 -0.23 6.93
N THR A 80 -42.10 0.60 6.01
CA THR A 80 -43.51 0.77 5.65
C THR A 80 -43.63 1.00 4.14
N TYR A 81 -44.82 0.79 3.61
CA TYR A 81 -45.16 1.04 2.21
C TYR A 81 -46.25 2.07 2.17
N ALA A 82 -46.14 2.99 1.23
CA ALA A 82 -47.14 4.02 0.99
C ALA A 82 -47.45 4.06 -0.49
N HIS A 83 -48.72 4.32 -0.77
CA HIS A 83 -49.19 4.59 -2.13
C HIS A 83 -49.91 5.94 -2.12
N ASN A 84 -49.43 6.92 -2.87
CA ASN A 84 -50.01 8.24 -3.00
C ASN A 84 -49.70 8.77 -4.40
N GLY A 85 -50.30 8.08 -5.42
CA GLY A 85 -49.91 8.32 -6.81
C GLY A 85 -48.63 7.59 -7.22
N LEU A 86 -47.69 7.46 -6.28
CA LEU A 86 -46.43 6.72 -6.45
C LEU A 86 -46.38 5.54 -5.46
N ASP A 87 -45.75 4.44 -5.88
CA ASP A 87 -45.41 3.32 -4.99
C ASP A 87 -44.09 3.64 -4.28
N VAL A 88 -44.15 3.75 -2.94
CA VAL A 88 -43.01 4.17 -2.13
C VAL A 88 -42.71 3.17 -1.02
N SER A 89 -41.50 2.66 -1.00
CA SER A 89 -40.93 1.84 0.07
C SER A 89 -40.16 2.74 1.02
N VAL A 90 -40.65 2.92 2.24
CA VAL A 90 -40.08 3.88 3.19
C VAL A 90 -39.35 3.18 4.32
N LEU A 91 -38.07 3.48 4.46
CA LEU A 91 -37.27 3.10 5.59
C LEU A 91 -37.20 4.27 6.59
N ILE A 92 -37.88 4.13 7.74
CA ILE A 92 -37.89 5.12 8.79
C ILE A 92 -36.83 4.74 9.83
N VAL A 93 -36.02 5.70 10.26
CA VAL A 93 -34.97 5.49 11.27
C VAL A 93 -34.92 6.66 12.24
N ASP A 94 -34.64 6.34 13.51
CA ASP A 94 -34.34 7.36 14.53
C ASP A 94 -32.97 8.01 14.26
N SER A 95 -32.88 9.34 14.35
CA SER A 95 -31.69 10.10 14.03
C SER A 95 -30.46 9.74 14.87
N LYS A 96 -30.66 9.51 16.20
CA LYS A 96 -29.55 9.08 17.08
C LYS A 96 -29.03 7.68 16.71
N SER A 97 -29.95 6.80 16.31
CA SER A 97 -29.64 5.44 15.90
C SER A 97 -28.89 5.43 14.56
N LEU A 98 -29.25 6.31 13.63
CA LEU A 98 -28.55 6.49 12.36
C LEU A 98 -27.10 6.96 12.56
N ILE A 99 -26.88 7.97 13.43
CA ILE A 99 -25.52 8.44 13.77
C ILE A 99 -24.69 7.32 14.39
N LYS A 100 -25.26 6.55 15.33
CA LYS A 100 -24.56 5.41 15.95
C LYS A 100 -24.26 4.29 14.94
N ASP A 101 -25.15 4.07 13.96
CA ASP A 101 -24.88 3.13 12.87
C ASP A 101 -23.74 3.62 11.98
N ALA A 102 -23.65 4.93 11.71
CA ALA A 102 -22.55 5.53 10.97
C ALA A 102 -21.20 5.39 11.70
N GLU A 103 -21.17 5.69 12.99
CA GLU A 103 -19.93 5.73 13.77
C GLU A 103 -19.48 4.35 14.29
N LYS A 104 -20.43 3.47 14.66
CA LYS A 104 -20.16 2.21 15.38
C LYS A 104 -20.78 0.97 14.76
N ALA A 105 -21.44 1.09 13.60
CA ALA A 105 -22.19 -0.01 12.98
C ALA A 105 -23.25 -0.64 13.90
N LEU A 106 -23.96 0.16 14.68
CA LEU A 106 -24.92 -0.32 15.67
C LEU A 106 -26.03 -1.19 15.05
N LEU A 107 -26.46 -0.86 13.82
CA LEU A 107 -27.46 -1.60 13.07
C LEU A 107 -26.81 -2.53 12.00
N GLY A 108 -25.54 -2.91 12.20
CA GLY A 108 -24.78 -3.71 11.24
C GLY A 108 -24.57 -3.00 9.89
N GLU A 109 -24.63 -1.68 9.86
CA GLU A 109 -24.60 -0.85 8.64
C GLU A 109 -25.82 -1.06 7.74
N PHE A 110 -26.91 -1.58 8.29
CA PHE A 110 -28.11 -1.86 7.50
C PHE A 110 -28.70 -0.58 6.90
N VAL A 111 -28.70 0.51 7.65
CA VAL A 111 -29.21 1.81 7.19
C VAL A 111 -28.14 2.60 6.47
N VAL A 112 -27.01 2.90 7.14
CA VAL A 112 -25.96 3.75 6.55
C VAL A 112 -25.30 3.16 5.32
N GLY A 113 -25.34 1.83 5.15
CA GLY A 113 -24.86 1.17 3.95
C GLY A 113 -25.58 1.59 2.66
N ARG A 114 -26.75 2.22 2.76
CA ARG A 114 -27.46 2.81 1.62
C ARG A 114 -26.74 4.06 1.10
N LEU A 115 -26.01 4.78 1.96
CA LEU A 115 -25.19 5.93 1.59
C LEU A 115 -23.89 5.56 0.83
N LEU A 116 -23.69 4.27 0.55
CA LEU A 116 -22.73 3.81 -0.46
C LEU A 116 -23.29 3.89 -1.89
N HIS A 117 -24.59 4.07 -2.06
CA HIS A 117 -25.22 4.37 -3.34
C HIS A 117 -25.37 5.88 -3.52
N PRO A 118 -25.56 6.35 -4.77
CA PRO A 118 -26.04 7.70 -4.98
C PRO A 118 -27.43 7.85 -4.37
N TYR A 119 -27.71 9.02 -3.81
CA TYR A 119 -29.00 9.39 -3.28
C TYR A 119 -29.35 10.83 -3.65
N GLU A 120 -30.61 11.16 -3.65
CA GLU A 120 -31.12 12.52 -3.88
C GLU A 120 -31.81 13.04 -2.63
N PRO A 121 -31.29 14.08 -1.96
CA PRO A 121 -31.92 14.67 -0.79
C PRO A 121 -33.23 15.37 -1.16
N LEU A 122 -34.28 15.13 -0.38
CA LEU A 122 -35.55 15.84 -0.42
C LEU A 122 -35.66 16.90 0.68
N ALA A 123 -35.11 16.65 1.85
CA ALA A 123 -35.07 17.57 2.98
C ALA A 123 -33.73 17.46 3.71
N ASN A 124 -33.19 18.61 4.15
CA ASN A 124 -31.97 18.75 4.97
C ASN A 124 -30.79 17.88 4.47
N ALA A 125 -30.27 18.26 3.31
CA ALA A 125 -29.13 17.58 2.68
C ALA A 125 -27.89 17.57 3.57
N GLU A 126 -27.63 18.67 4.29
CA GLU A 126 -26.44 18.82 5.16
C GLU A 126 -26.36 17.76 6.26
N TYR A 127 -27.49 17.41 6.86
CA TYR A 127 -27.54 16.34 7.85
C TYR A 127 -27.10 14.98 7.27
N LEU A 128 -27.60 14.64 6.08
CA LEU A 128 -27.20 13.39 5.42
C LEU A 128 -25.73 13.41 5.01
N GLU A 129 -25.22 14.54 4.55
CA GLU A 129 -23.82 14.71 4.19
C GLU A 129 -22.90 14.55 5.40
N GLU A 130 -23.31 15.03 6.57
CA GLU A 130 -22.59 14.83 7.83
C GLU A 130 -22.59 13.35 8.24
N VAL A 131 -23.75 12.69 8.23
CA VAL A 131 -23.86 11.25 8.54
C VAL A 131 -23.05 10.41 7.57
N GLU A 132 -23.14 10.70 6.27
CA GLU A 132 -22.36 10.06 5.22
C GLU A 132 -20.85 10.22 5.46
N THR A 133 -20.41 11.43 5.79
CA THR A 133 -19.01 11.73 6.06
C THR A 133 -18.47 10.94 7.26
N ARG A 134 -19.23 10.89 8.38
CA ARG A 134 -18.90 10.07 9.56
C ARG A 134 -18.78 8.59 9.21
N TYR A 135 -19.72 8.07 8.43
CA TYR A 135 -19.72 6.68 7.97
C TYR A 135 -18.52 6.37 7.09
N LYS A 136 -18.28 7.18 6.04
CA LYS A 136 -17.20 6.97 5.09
C LYS A 136 -15.82 7.17 5.75
N LYS A 137 -15.70 8.08 6.73
CA LYS A 137 -14.49 8.23 7.54
C LYS A 137 -14.15 6.95 8.30
N ARG A 138 -15.14 6.32 8.94
CA ARG A 138 -14.97 5.01 9.59
C ARG A 138 -14.55 3.94 8.57
N VAL A 139 -15.21 3.88 7.41
CA VAL A 139 -14.86 2.94 6.34
C VAL A 139 -13.39 3.10 5.93
N ILE A 140 -12.93 4.32 5.67
CA ILE A 140 -11.55 4.59 5.27
C ILE A 140 -10.57 4.12 6.36
N LEU A 141 -10.84 4.43 7.63
CA LEU A 141 -9.98 4.00 8.74
C LEU A 141 -9.92 2.47 8.88
N GLU A 142 -11.04 1.77 8.68
CA GLU A 142 -11.08 0.31 8.70
C GLU A 142 -10.28 -0.30 7.53
N GLU A 143 -10.46 0.23 6.31
CA GLU A 143 -9.74 -0.23 5.12
C GLU A 143 -8.23 0.03 5.24
N THR A 144 -7.83 1.21 5.72
CA THR A 144 -6.41 1.54 5.90
C THR A 144 -5.74 0.68 6.98
N LYS A 145 -6.44 0.37 8.08
CA LYS A 145 -5.96 -0.57 9.11
C LYS A 145 -5.81 -1.99 8.56
N GLU A 146 -6.77 -2.44 7.75
CA GLU A 146 -6.67 -3.76 7.11
C GLU A 146 -5.52 -3.82 6.12
N LEU A 147 -5.31 -2.77 5.31
CA LEU A 147 -4.13 -2.68 4.44
C LEU A 147 -2.84 -2.74 5.26
N ALA A 148 -2.75 -2.01 6.37
CA ALA A 148 -1.57 -2.04 7.24
C ALA A 148 -1.34 -3.45 7.84
N ALA A 149 -2.40 -4.18 8.16
CA ALA A 149 -2.31 -5.53 8.72
C ALA A 149 -2.00 -6.63 7.68
N THR A 150 -2.28 -6.38 6.41
CA THR A 150 -2.20 -7.41 5.35
C THR A 150 -1.15 -7.15 4.29
N ASN A 151 -0.72 -5.90 4.12
CA ASN A 151 0.19 -5.47 3.08
C ASN A 151 1.46 -4.84 3.67
N ALA A 152 2.60 -5.48 3.45
CA ALA A 152 3.89 -4.99 3.94
C ALA A 152 4.29 -3.62 3.37
N LEU A 153 3.76 -3.26 2.20
CA LEU A 153 4.03 -2.00 1.50
C LEU A 153 2.94 -0.94 1.74
N TYR A 154 2.09 -1.10 2.76
CA TYR A 154 0.92 -0.23 2.95
C TYR A 154 1.25 1.27 2.96
N SER A 155 2.41 1.67 3.47
CA SER A 155 2.89 3.06 3.48
C SER A 155 3.38 3.57 2.11
N GLU A 156 3.65 2.65 1.18
CA GLU A 156 4.14 2.94 -0.17
C GLU A 156 3.02 2.89 -1.23
N LEU A 157 1.83 2.45 -0.82
CA LEU A 157 0.69 2.36 -1.72
C LEU A 157 0.16 3.75 -2.11
N LEU A 158 -0.16 3.87 -3.38
CA LEU A 158 -0.97 4.93 -3.96
C LEU A 158 -2.41 4.40 -4.09
N ILE A 159 -3.30 4.88 -3.23
CA ILE A 159 -4.66 4.36 -3.08
C ILE A 159 -5.63 5.34 -3.75
N PRO A 160 -6.32 4.97 -4.85
CA PRO A 160 -7.34 5.83 -5.41
C PRO A 160 -8.60 5.82 -4.55
N VAL A 161 -9.42 6.85 -4.63
CA VAL A 161 -10.62 7.01 -3.80
C VAL A 161 -11.62 5.87 -4.02
N GLU A 162 -11.73 5.39 -5.25
CA GLU A 162 -12.59 4.27 -5.66
C GLU A 162 -12.29 2.98 -4.89
N TYR A 163 -11.05 2.78 -4.47
CA TYR A 163 -10.64 1.62 -3.69
C TYR A 163 -11.50 1.46 -2.42
N PHE A 164 -11.71 2.55 -1.67
CA PHE A 164 -12.47 2.51 -0.41
C PHE A 164 -13.92 2.12 -0.65
N LEU A 165 -14.53 2.64 -1.70
CA LEU A 165 -15.89 2.30 -2.10
C LEU A 165 -15.98 0.82 -2.51
N TYR A 166 -15.15 0.38 -3.45
CA TYR A 166 -15.21 -0.97 -4.01
C TYR A 166 -14.85 -2.04 -2.99
N SER A 167 -13.85 -1.79 -2.14
CA SER A 167 -13.49 -2.68 -1.02
C SER A 167 -14.66 -2.83 -0.06
N LYS A 168 -15.31 -1.72 0.33
CA LYS A 168 -16.47 -1.77 1.22
C LYS A 168 -17.66 -2.47 0.58
N VAL A 169 -17.98 -2.18 -0.68
CA VAL A 169 -19.05 -2.82 -1.44
C VAL A 169 -18.81 -4.34 -1.55
N GLN A 170 -17.58 -4.77 -1.88
CA GLN A 170 -17.21 -6.17 -1.96
C GLN A 170 -17.41 -6.88 -0.62
N LYS A 171 -16.93 -6.29 0.49
CA LYS A 171 -17.07 -6.85 1.84
C LYS A 171 -18.54 -6.96 2.24
N ARG A 172 -19.32 -5.91 2.01
CA ARG A 172 -20.77 -5.94 2.29
C ARG A 172 -21.50 -6.98 1.46
N SER A 173 -21.14 -7.14 0.21
CA SER A 173 -21.74 -8.15 -0.68
C SER A 173 -21.49 -9.58 -0.21
N LYS A 174 -20.33 -9.85 0.40
CA LYS A 174 -20.01 -11.16 1.01
C LYS A 174 -20.83 -11.40 2.29
N VAL A 175 -20.99 -10.36 3.08
CA VAL A 175 -21.64 -10.39 4.39
C VAL A 175 -23.18 -10.35 4.27
N TYR A 176 -23.70 -9.58 3.31
CA TYR A 176 -25.12 -9.39 3.03
C TYR A 176 -25.39 -9.51 1.53
N PRO A 177 -25.51 -10.75 0.99
CA PRO A 177 -25.65 -11.01 -0.44
C PRO A 177 -26.84 -10.32 -1.11
N HIS A 178 -27.89 -9.98 -0.35
CA HIS A 178 -29.04 -9.25 -0.89
C HIS A 178 -28.67 -7.87 -1.47
N ALA A 179 -27.63 -7.22 -0.92
CA ALA A 179 -27.14 -5.95 -1.43
C ALA A 179 -26.31 -6.08 -2.72
N LEU A 180 -25.80 -7.28 -3.04
CA LEU A 180 -24.92 -7.49 -4.20
C LEU A 180 -25.56 -7.05 -5.52
N TYR A 181 -26.83 -7.39 -5.71
CA TYR A 181 -27.53 -7.05 -6.97
C TYR A 181 -27.57 -5.53 -7.18
N SER A 182 -27.96 -4.77 -6.16
CA SER A 182 -28.04 -3.31 -6.28
C SER A 182 -26.68 -2.67 -6.50
N TYR A 183 -25.62 -3.13 -5.80
CA TYR A 183 -24.26 -2.63 -6.02
C TYR A 183 -23.74 -2.90 -7.43
N VAL A 184 -23.97 -4.13 -7.94
CA VAL A 184 -23.59 -4.49 -9.30
C VAL A 184 -24.30 -3.57 -10.31
N LYS A 185 -25.62 -3.40 -10.18
CA LYS A 185 -26.37 -2.53 -11.09
C LYS A 185 -25.96 -1.06 -11.01
N THR A 186 -25.63 -0.59 -9.80
CA THR A 186 -25.18 0.79 -9.58
C THR A 186 -23.82 1.05 -10.21
N TYR A 187 -22.86 0.11 -10.10
CA TYR A 187 -21.44 0.34 -10.42
C TYR A 187 -20.93 -0.42 -11.65
N SER A 188 -21.77 -1.17 -12.36
CA SER A 188 -21.40 -1.81 -13.65
C SER A 188 -22.43 -1.59 -14.77
N GLY A 189 -23.47 -0.80 -14.54
CA GLY A 189 -24.47 -0.43 -15.56
C GLY A 189 -24.03 0.79 -16.40
N SER A 190 -24.91 1.23 -17.28
CA SER A 190 -24.69 2.41 -18.15
C SER A 190 -24.41 3.71 -17.39
N ASN A 191 -24.95 3.84 -16.17
CA ASN A 191 -24.77 5.00 -15.30
C ASN A 191 -23.63 4.81 -14.27
N ALA A 192 -22.79 3.77 -14.40
CA ALA A 192 -21.77 3.42 -13.41
C ALA A 192 -20.82 4.58 -13.11
N HIS A 193 -20.33 5.28 -14.13
CA HIS A 193 -19.43 6.42 -13.96
C HIS A 193 -20.09 7.57 -13.16
N ARG A 194 -21.31 7.97 -13.55
CA ARG A 194 -22.08 9.00 -12.82
C ARG A 194 -22.28 8.60 -11.35
N ASN A 195 -22.68 7.38 -11.11
CA ASN A 195 -22.96 6.87 -9.76
C ASN A 195 -21.70 6.79 -8.92
N LEU A 196 -20.57 6.40 -9.53
CA LEU A 196 -19.27 6.39 -8.88
C LEU A 196 -18.86 7.81 -8.45
N GLU A 197 -18.92 8.79 -9.36
CA GLU A 197 -18.55 10.17 -9.05
C GLU A 197 -19.44 10.78 -7.95
N ALA A 198 -20.75 10.51 -7.99
CA ALA A 198 -21.66 10.94 -6.92
C ALA A 198 -21.26 10.34 -5.56
N SER A 199 -21.00 9.05 -5.51
CA SER A 199 -20.62 8.36 -4.26
C SER A 199 -19.23 8.75 -3.75
N LYS A 200 -18.30 9.14 -4.65
CA LYS A 200 -16.96 9.62 -4.30
C LYS A 200 -16.99 10.95 -3.51
N LYS A 201 -17.98 11.82 -3.75
CA LYS A 201 -18.08 13.12 -3.06
C LYS A 201 -17.99 12.97 -1.52
N GLY A 202 -18.76 12.04 -0.94
CA GLY A 202 -18.72 11.79 0.51
C GLY A 202 -17.40 11.16 0.99
N PHE A 203 -16.76 10.28 0.19
CA PHE A 203 -15.41 9.80 0.51
C PHE A 203 -14.39 10.93 0.50
N MET A 204 -14.46 11.85 -0.46
CA MET A 204 -13.56 13.00 -0.52
C MET A 204 -13.71 13.93 0.69
N ARG A 205 -14.94 14.19 1.18
CA ARG A 205 -15.15 14.95 2.42
C ARG A 205 -14.49 14.25 3.61
N ALA A 206 -14.69 12.95 3.74
CA ALA A 206 -14.09 12.16 4.82
C ALA A 206 -12.56 12.09 4.75
N LEU A 207 -11.99 11.98 3.53
CA LEU A 207 -10.55 11.96 3.32
C LEU A 207 -9.90 13.30 3.69
N LYS A 208 -10.52 14.44 3.35
CA LYS A 208 -10.03 15.76 3.76
C LYS A 208 -9.92 15.88 5.28
N GLN A 209 -10.95 15.44 6.02
CA GLN A 209 -10.89 15.42 7.49
C GLN A 209 -9.76 14.52 8.01
N LEU A 210 -9.56 13.34 7.40
CA LEU A 210 -8.50 12.43 7.81
C LEU A 210 -7.09 12.95 7.46
N GLU A 211 -6.95 13.76 6.42
CA GLU A 211 -5.70 14.46 6.11
C GLU A 211 -5.40 15.54 7.16
N GLU A 212 -6.39 16.37 7.52
CA GLU A 212 -6.29 17.37 8.60
C GLU A 212 -5.91 16.72 9.94
N GLU A 213 -6.43 15.53 10.23
CA GLU A 213 -6.09 14.75 11.42
C GLU A 213 -4.73 14.00 11.31
N GLY A 214 -4.10 14.04 10.14
CA GLY A 214 -2.78 13.45 9.87
C GLY A 214 -2.77 11.93 9.71
N TYR A 215 -3.91 11.27 9.45
CA TYR A 215 -3.97 9.83 9.19
C TYR A 215 -3.53 9.45 7.79
N ILE A 216 -3.74 10.35 6.85
CA ILE A 216 -3.40 10.18 5.44
C ILE A 216 -2.75 11.45 4.89
N LYS A 217 -2.20 11.36 3.67
CA LYS A 217 -1.76 12.50 2.86
C LYS A 217 -2.23 12.28 1.43
N PHE A 218 -2.63 13.35 0.76
CA PHE A 218 -2.84 13.30 -0.68
C PHE A 218 -1.50 13.41 -1.42
N GLU A 219 -1.36 12.59 -2.44
CA GLU A 219 -0.28 12.68 -3.40
C GLU A 219 -0.90 12.65 -4.81
N ASN A 220 -1.02 13.82 -5.44
CA ASN A 220 -1.83 14.05 -6.63
C ASN A 220 -3.29 13.61 -6.39
N SER A 221 -3.79 12.63 -7.17
CA SER A 221 -5.14 12.05 -7.04
C SER A 221 -5.22 10.82 -6.13
N TYR A 222 -4.11 10.44 -5.48
CA TYR A 222 -4.02 9.24 -4.65
C TYR A 222 -3.90 9.58 -3.17
N VAL A 223 -4.35 8.67 -2.35
CA VAL A 223 -4.24 8.70 -0.90
C VAL A 223 -3.05 7.85 -0.46
N ARG A 224 -2.25 8.36 0.47
CA ARG A 224 -1.19 7.62 1.17
C ARG A 224 -1.48 7.52 2.65
N ILE A 225 -1.19 6.36 3.22
CA ILE A 225 -1.32 6.12 4.65
C ILE A 225 -0.09 6.69 5.38
N VAL A 226 -0.34 7.38 6.50
CA VAL A 226 0.72 7.88 7.41
C VAL A 226 1.03 6.79 8.44
N PRO A 227 2.20 6.13 8.37
CA PRO A 227 2.48 4.92 9.17
C PRO A 227 2.62 5.21 10.66
N GLU A 228 2.91 6.46 11.06
CA GLU A 228 2.98 6.88 12.46
C GLU A 228 1.60 6.85 13.15
N LYS A 229 0.53 7.10 12.38
CA LYS A 229 -0.85 7.15 12.86
C LYS A 229 -1.56 5.80 12.70
N ILE A 230 -1.25 5.06 11.64
CA ILE A 230 -1.88 3.77 11.32
C ILE A 230 -0.82 2.69 11.34
N LYS A 231 -0.71 1.98 12.45
CA LYS A 231 0.23 0.86 12.65
C LYS A 231 -0.51 -0.46 12.62
N ALA A 232 0.08 -1.47 11.98
CA ALA A 232 -0.41 -2.85 12.08
C ALA A 232 -0.28 -3.35 13.52
N LYS A 233 -1.40 -3.75 14.14
CA LYS A 233 -1.41 -4.40 15.45
C LYS A 233 -1.46 -5.92 15.29
N LYS A 234 -0.77 -6.65 16.17
CA LYS A 234 -0.84 -8.11 16.20
C LYS A 234 -2.29 -8.53 16.49
N GLY A 235 -2.86 -9.39 15.64
CA GLY A 235 -4.25 -9.84 15.75
C GLY A 235 -5.32 -8.93 15.13
N GLU A 236 -4.95 -7.79 14.55
CA GLU A 236 -5.91 -6.84 13.96
C GLU A 236 -6.72 -7.45 12.82
N LYS A 237 -6.09 -8.28 11.99
CA LYS A 237 -6.78 -9.02 10.92
C LYS A 237 -7.92 -9.90 11.47
N THR A 238 -7.69 -10.60 12.57
CA THR A 238 -8.70 -11.44 13.23
C THR A 238 -9.81 -10.61 13.84
N SER A 239 -9.47 -9.48 14.49
CA SER A 239 -10.41 -8.54 15.06
C SER A 239 -11.33 -7.93 14.00
N LEU A 240 -10.78 -7.53 12.85
CA LEU A 240 -11.56 -6.98 11.73
C LEU A 240 -12.48 -8.05 11.11
N ALA A 241 -12.01 -9.28 10.96
CA ALA A 241 -12.83 -10.38 10.47
C ALA A 241 -13.99 -10.67 11.41
N MET A 242 -13.76 -10.69 12.72
CA MET A 242 -14.78 -10.91 13.74
C MET A 242 -15.82 -9.78 13.78
N SER A 243 -15.37 -8.53 13.63
CA SER A 243 -16.25 -7.36 13.48
C SER A 243 -17.16 -7.48 12.26
N ASN A 244 -16.65 -7.94 11.13
CA ASN A 244 -17.43 -8.14 9.92
C ASN A 244 -18.50 -9.24 10.09
N VAL A 245 -18.17 -10.34 10.75
CA VAL A 245 -19.15 -11.40 11.09
C VAL A 245 -20.26 -10.86 11.99
N MET A 246 -19.90 -10.09 13.03
CA MET A 246 -20.87 -9.48 13.93
C MET A 246 -21.81 -8.50 13.20
N ARG A 247 -21.27 -7.67 12.31
CA ARG A 247 -22.08 -6.76 11.45
C ARG A 247 -23.03 -7.52 10.54
N SER A 248 -22.59 -8.66 10.01
CA SER A 248 -23.43 -9.54 9.20
C SER A 248 -24.65 -9.99 9.99
N THR A 249 -24.40 -10.58 11.16
CA THR A 249 -25.47 -11.07 12.07
C THR A 249 -26.44 -9.94 12.43
N LEU A 250 -25.93 -8.77 12.80
CA LEU A 250 -26.75 -7.60 13.10
C LEU A 250 -27.58 -7.13 11.90
N SER A 251 -26.98 -7.06 10.69
CA SER A 251 -27.72 -6.68 9.49
C SER A 251 -28.90 -7.61 9.20
N TYR A 252 -28.72 -8.93 9.37
CA TYR A 252 -29.80 -9.90 9.21
C TYR A 252 -30.89 -9.77 10.29
N LEU A 253 -30.50 -9.58 11.55
CA LEU A 253 -31.44 -9.37 12.65
C LEU A 253 -32.26 -8.10 12.46
N VAL A 254 -31.61 -7.00 12.08
CA VAL A 254 -32.26 -5.71 11.81
C VAL A 254 -33.23 -5.83 10.63
N HIS A 255 -32.82 -6.51 9.56
CA HIS A 255 -33.70 -6.74 8.40
C HIS A 255 -34.95 -7.54 8.79
N THR A 256 -34.79 -8.59 9.59
CA THR A 256 -35.92 -9.40 10.07
C THR A 256 -36.86 -8.61 10.99
N TYR A 257 -36.29 -7.79 11.88
CA TYR A 257 -37.04 -6.94 12.81
C TYR A 257 -37.78 -5.82 12.09
N ALA A 258 -37.13 -5.14 11.15
CA ALA A 258 -37.72 -4.03 10.41
C ALA A 258 -38.86 -4.46 9.46
N GLY A 259 -38.76 -5.70 8.93
CA GLY A 259 -39.66 -6.22 7.92
C GLY A 259 -40.69 -7.25 8.43
N ARG A 260 -41.52 -6.94 9.43
CA ARG A 260 -42.47 -7.84 10.08
C ARG A 260 -43.56 -8.46 9.17
N ARG A 261 -43.56 -8.22 7.89
CA ARG A 261 -44.39 -8.92 6.89
C ARG A 261 -43.47 -9.72 5.98
N THR A 262 -43.56 -11.07 6.04
CA THR A 262 -43.21 -11.84 4.87
C THR A 262 -42.02 -12.81 4.93
N LEU A 263 -42.15 -13.86 5.63
CA LEU A 263 -41.40 -15.09 5.28
C LEU A 263 -41.69 -15.52 3.82
N ASN A 264 -42.90 -15.29 3.30
CA ASN A 264 -43.27 -15.65 1.92
C ASN A 264 -42.72 -14.67 0.88
N PHE A 265 -42.75 -13.36 1.17
CA PHE A 265 -42.17 -12.34 0.26
C PHE A 265 -40.62 -12.46 0.22
N VAL A 266 -39.98 -12.67 1.37
CA VAL A 266 -38.54 -12.92 1.44
C VAL A 266 -38.13 -14.18 0.69
N LYS A 267 -38.91 -15.27 0.74
CA LYS A 267 -38.67 -16.49 -0.06
C LYS A 267 -38.80 -16.21 -1.58
N GLN A 268 -39.87 -15.58 -2.02
CA GLN A 268 -40.08 -15.25 -3.42
C GLN A 268 -39.04 -14.25 -3.93
N GLU A 269 -38.70 -13.22 -3.17
CA GLU A 269 -37.69 -12.24 -3.56
C GLU A 269 -36.27 -12.83 -3.53
N ALA A 270 -35.92 -13.65 -2.52
CA ALA A 270 -34.66 -14.37 -2.49
C ALA A 270 -34.50 -15.35 -3.66
N MET A 271 -35.53 -16.12 -4.00
CA MET A 271 -35.49 -17.02 -5.16
C MET A 271 -35.42 -16.26 -6.49
N SER A 272 -36.14 -15.15 -6.64
CA SER A 272 -36.05 -14.30 -7.83
C SER A 272 -34.69 -13.62 -7.96
N LYS A 273 -34.09 -13.19 -6.85
CA LYS A 273 -32.74 -12.59 -6.80
C LYS A 273 -31.64 -13.63 -7.06
N ILE A 274 -31.75 -14.85 -6.53
CA ILE A 274 -30.82 -15.94 -6.81
C ILE A 274 -30.85 -16.33 -8.29
N SER A 275 -32.03 -16.39 -8.90
CA SER A 275 -32.14 -16.67 -10.35
C SER A 275 -31.57 -15.54 -11.20
N ARG A 276 -31.70 -14.28 -10.76
CA ARG A 276 -31.09 -13.11 -11.40
C ARG A 276 -29.56 -13.05 -11.20
N HIS A 277 -29.03 -13.53 -10.07
CA HIS A 277 -27.58 -13.62 -9.84
C HIS A 277 -26.86 -14.52 -10.85
N ARG A 278 -27.50 -15.61 -11.29
CA ARG A 278 -26.97 -16.47 -12.36
C ARG A 278 -26.88 -15.78 -13.73
N LYS A 279 -27.61 -14.68 -13.94
CA LYS A 279 -27.60 -13.88 -15.17
C LYS A 279 -26.69 -12.64 -15.12
N ILE A 280 -26.04 -12.36 -13.98
CA ILE A 280 -25.05 -11.27 -13.88
C ILE A 280 -23.74 -11.78 -14.47
N LYS A 281 -23.63 -11.66 -15.78
CA LYS A 281 -22.36 -11.89 -16.49
C LYS A 281 -21.40 -10.77 -16.11
N GLU A 282 -20.26 -11.16 -15.53
CA GLU A 282 -19.03 -10.41 -15.32
C GLU A 282 -19.14 -9.07 -14.58
N LEU A 283 -18.84 -9.11 -13.28
CA LEU A 283 -18.45 -7.92 -12.51
C LEU A 283 -17.18 -7.31 -13.11
N PRO A 284 -17.03 -5.99 -13.10
CA PRO A 284 -15.75 -5.36 -13.38
C PRO A 284 -14.63 -5.98 -12.51
N PRO A 285 -13.44 -6.20 -13.07
CA PRO A 285 -12.32 -6.82 -12.34
C PRO A 285 -12.03 -6.11 -11.01
N GLU A 286 -12.08 -4.78 -10.98
CA GLU A 286 -11.81 -3.94 -9.83
C GLU A 286 -12.86 -4.10 -8.72
N LEU A 287 -14.12 -4.37 -9.08
CA LEU A 287 -15.17 -4.63 -8.10
C LEU A 287 -15.05 -6.06 -7.53
N LYS A 288 -14.52 -7.02 -8.31
CA LYS A 288 -14.18 -8.38 -7.83
C LYS A 288 -12.96 -8.36 -6.91
N ASN A 289 -11.95 -7.60 -7.28
CA ASN A 289 -10.69 -7.48 -6.56
C ASN A 289 -10.22 -6.02 -6.52
N PRO A 290 -10.64 -5.23 -5.51
CA PRO A 290 -10.25 -3.84 -5.37
C PRO A 290 -8.74 -3.61 -5.26
N SER A 291 -7.96 -4.64 -4.87
CA SER A 291 -6.50 -4.55 -4.82
C SER A 291 -5.87 -4.23 -6.19
N LEU A 292 -6.58 -4.50 -7.30
CA LEU A 292 -6.15 -4.13 -8.65
C LEU A 292 -6.07 -2.61 -8.88
N LEU A 293 -6.76 -1.83 -8.05
CA LEU A 293 -6.70 -0.36 -8.09
C LEU A 293 -5.47 0.21 -7.38
N LEU A 294 -4.83 -0.58 -6.52
CA LEU A 294 -3.66 -0.14 -5.77
C LEU A 294 -2.46 -0.03 -6.69
N LYS A 295 -1.70 1.06 -6.53
CA LYS A 295 -0.47 1.30 -7.28
C LYS A 295 0.71 1.50 -6.35
N LEU A 296 1.91 1.39 -6.90
CA LEU A 296 3.16 1.77 -6.26
C LEU A 296 3.74 3.00 -6.96
N LYS A 297 4.62 3.72 -6.30
CA LYS A 297 5.34 4.85 -6.90
C LYS A 297 6.34 4.42 -7.97
N GLU A 298 6.94 3.26 -7.78
CA GLU A 298 7.91 2.67 -8.70
C GLU A 298 7.61 1.18 -8.87
N GLY A 299 7.59 0.73 -10.12
CA GLY A 299 7.21 -0.63 -10.49
C GLY A 299 5.70 -0.90 -10.38
N ILE A 300 5.30 -2.06 -10.86
CA ILE A 300 3.92 -2.51 -10.83
C ILE A 300 3.64 -3.41 -9.62
N LEU A 301 2.44 -3.33 -9.08
CA LEU A 301 1.96 -4.24 -8.04
C LEU A 301 1.23 -5.41 -8.69
N ILE A 302 1.75 -6.63 -8.50
CA ILE A 302 1.19 -7.86 -9.06
C ILE A 302 0.60 -8.72 -7.93
N ASP A 303 -0.66 -9.11 -8.05
CA ASP A 303 -1.37 -9.96 -7.07
C ASP A 303 -1.57 -11.41 -7.57
N GLY A 304 -0.93 -11.80 -8.64
CA GLY A 304 -1.27 -13.01 -9.36
C GLY A 304 -0.35 -14.22 -9.18
N LYS A 305 -0.88 -15.40 -9.54
CA LYS A 305 -0.09 -16.62 -9.73
C LYS A 305 0.80 -16.51 -10.97
N ASN A 306 0.36 -15.77 -11.98
CA ASN A 306 1.01 -15.61 -13.30
C ASN A 306 1.84 -14.34 -13.39
N TRP A 307 2.55 -14.00 -12.32
CA TRP A 307 3.31 -12.76 -12.20
C TRP A 307 4.26 -12.50 -13.38
N LEU A 308 4.86 -13.56 -13.94
CA LEU A 308 5.80 -13.42 -15.06
C LEU A 308 5.09 -12.93 -16.32
N ASN A 309 3.90 -13.46 -16.63
CA ASN A 309 3.10 -13.01 -17.77
C ASN A 309 2.60 -11.57 -17.58
N GLU A 310 2.25 -11.17 -16.35
CA GLU A 310 1.83 -9.80 -16.06
C GLU A 310 3.01 -8.83 -16.20
N LEU A 311 4.19 -9.22 -15.72
CA LEU A 311 5.42 -8.44 -15.91
C LEU A 311 5.80 -8.36 -17.40
N ALA A 312 5.81 -9.48 -18.12
CA ALA A 312 6.13 -9.51 -19.55
C ALA A 312 5.20 -8.59 -20.35
N LYS A 313 3.91 -8.63 -20.09
CA LYS A 313 2.94 -7.70 -20.70
C LYS A 313 3.23 -6.24 -20.39
N SER A 314 3.64 -5.93 -19.14
CA SER A 314 3.99 -4.55 -18.75
C SER A 314 5.28 -4.04 -19.42
N LEU A 315 6.10 -4.95 -19.91
CA LEU A 315 7.32 -4.70 -20.68
C LEU A 315 7.10 -4.85 -22.19
N ASP A 316 5.84 -4.96 -22.64
CA ASP A 316 5.42 -5.11 -24.05
C ASP A 316 5.93 -6.39 -24.73
N PHE A 317 6.09 -7.51 -23.99
CA PHE A 317 6.34 -8.84 -24.52
C PHE A 317 5.04 -9.62 -24.66
N LYS A 318 4.84 -10.31 -25.80
CA LYS A 318 3.63 -11.10 -26.11
C LYS A 318 3.95 -12.60 -26.17
N ASP A 319 4.78 -13.00 -27.14
CA ASP A 319 5.18 -14.39 -27.38
C ASP A 319 6.67 -14.56 -27.05
N TYR A 320 6.98 -14.75 -25.77
CA TYR A 320 8.33 -14.74 -25.26
C TYR A 320 8.80 -16.11 -24.76
N THR A 321 10.09 -16.35 -24.87
CA THR A 321 10.79 -17.43 -24.18
C THR A 321 11.40 -16.91 -22.88
N THR A 322 11.64 -17.85 -21.94
CA THR A 322 12.22 -17.46 -20.63
C THR A 322 13.39 -18.36 -20.30
N THR A 323 14.50 -17.74 -19.92
CA THR A 323 15.61 -18.43 -19.26
C THR A 323 15.74 -17.98 -17.82
N ARG A 324 16.26 -18.84 -16.95
CA ARG A 324 16.51 -18.51 -15.55
C ARG A 324 17.84 -19.07 -15.08
N LYS A 325 18.58 -18.26 -14.34
CA LYS A 325 19.84 -18.64 -13.73
C LYS A 325 19.86 -18.16 -12.28
N ARG A 326 20.20 -19.04 -11.35
CA ARG A 326 20.40 -18.64 -9.95
C ARG A 326 21.67 -17.80 -9.87
N ILE A 327 21.61 -16.66 -9.18
CA ILE A 327 22.75 -15.76 -8.97
C ILE A 327 22.95 -15.51 -7.45
N GLY A 328 24.19 -15.17 -7.07
CA GLY A 328 24.60 -14.99 -5.67
C GLY A 328 24.97 -16.28 -4.96
N ASP A 329 25.22 -16.19 -3.65
CA ASP A 329 25.66 -17.31 -2.80
C ASP A 329 24.69 -18.50 -2.77
N VAL A 330 25.16 -19.67 -2.34
CA VAL A 330 24.39 -20.93 -2.23
C VAL A 330 23.05 -20.74 -1.49
N HIS A 331 22.99 -19.79 -0.57
CA HIS A 331 21.78 -19.43 0.18
C HIS A 331 20.98 -18.26 -0.47
N ALA A 332 21.44 -17.71 -1.61
CA ALA A 332 20.75 -16.61 -2.26
C ALA A 332 19.41 -17.07 -2.86
N ALA A 333 18.31 -16.47 -2.42
CA ALA A 333 17.00 -16.65 -3.04
C ALA A 333 16.81 -15.66 -4.22
N THR A 334 17.89 -15.41 -4.96
CA THR A 334 17.95 -14.44 -6.05
C THR A 334 18.15 -15.20 -7.36
N THR A 335 17.33 -14.90 -8.34
CA THR A 335 17.33 -15.55 -9.65
C THR A 335 17.34 -14.48 -10.74
N LEU A 336 18.26 -14.59 -11.67
CA LEU A 336 18.24 -13.84 -12.92
C LEU A 336 17.26 -14.51 -13.87
N TYR A 337 16.34 -13.73 -14.40
CA TYR A 337 15.44 -14.10 -15.48
C TYR A 337 15.80 -13.28 -16.70
N THR A 338 15.74 -13.91 -17.87
CA THR A 338 15.78 -13.22 -19.15
C THR A 338 14.56 -13.66 -19.95
N ILE A 339 13.79 -12.70 -20.41
CA ILE A 339 12.69 -12.92 -21.36
C ILE A 339 13.16 -12.44 -22.72
N SER A 340 12.86 -13.20 -23.77
CA SER A 340 13.29 -12.90 -25.14
C SER A 340 12.16 -13.15 -26.12
N GLU A 341 11.96 -12.21 -27.04
CA GLU A 341 11.01 -12.25 -28.14
C GLU A 341 11.72 -11.70 -29.36
N ASP A 342 11.90 -12.51 -30.38
CA ASP A 342 12.71 -12.19 -31.56
C ASP A 342 14.14 -11.71 -31.20
N GLU A 343 14.55 -10.52 -31.64
CA GLU A 343 15.86 -9.91 -31.36
C GLU A 343 15.88 -9.14 -30.03
N ARG A 344 14.74 -8.96 -29.38
CA ARG A 344 14.61 -8.21 -28.11
C ARG A 344 14.75 -9.13 -26.93
N SER A 345 15.56 -8.72 -25.96
CA SER A 345 15.64 -9.41 -24.67
C SER A 345 15.71 -8.43 -23.51
N GLU A 346 15.12 -8.80 -22.40
CA GLU A 346 15.14 -8.05 -21.14
C GLU A 346 15.53 -8.98 -19.99
N SER A 347 16.49 -8.53 -19.17
CA SER A 347 16.95 -9.27 -18.01
C SER A 347 16.56 -8.56 -16.72
N PHE A 348 16.09 -9.34 -15.74
CA PHE A 348 15.69 -8.82 -14.45
C PHE A 348 16.00 -9.79 -13.32
N VAL A 349 16.24 -9.23 -12.15
CA VAL A 349 16.56 -9.96 -10.94
C VAL A 349 15.29 -10.14 -10.12
N VAL A 350 14.99 -11.39 -9.76
CA VAL A 350 13.87 -11.76 -8.88
C VAL A 350 14.43 -12.17 -7.53
N LYS A 351 14.20 -11.35 -6.52
CA LYS A 351 14.58 -11.62 -5.13
C LYS A 351 13.37 -12.12 -4.34
N HIS A 352 13.47 -13.34 -3.82
CA HIS A 352 12.42 -13.97 -3.01
C HIS A 352 12.73 -13.82 -1.51
N PHE A 353 11.86 -13.14 -0.79
CA PHE A 353 11.97 -13.00 0.67
C PHE A 353 11.36 -14.21 1.38
N ALA A 354 12.14 -15.30 1.43
CA ALA A 354 11.69 -16.56 2.03
C ALA A 354 11.89 -16.62 3.54
N SER A 355 11.09 -17.46 4.20
CA SER A 355 11.18 -17.71 5.64
C SER A 355 12.47 -18.46 6.04
N VAL A 356 13.08 -19.23 5.13
CA VAL A 356 14.37 -19.92 5.37
C VAL A 356 15.49 -18.93 5.67
N ARG A 357 15.50 -17.74 5.04
CA ARG A 357 16.44 -16.65 5.40
C ARG A 357 16.15 -16.02 6.76
N ALA A 358 14.97 -16.21 7.33
CA ALA A 358 14.68 -15.77 8.68
C ALA A 358 15.62 -16.45 9.70
N MET A 359 16.02 -17.70 9.46
CA MET A 359 17.00 -18.41 10.30
C MET A 359 18.39 -17.78 10.22
N LYS A 360 18.85 -17.36 9.02
CA LYS A 360 20.12 -16.60 8.89
C LYS A 360 20.09 -15.33 9.74
N TRP A 361 19.03 -14.55 9.61
CA TRP A 361 18.92 -13.29 10.37
C TRP A 361 18.69 -13.50 11.86
N ALA A 362 18.02 -14.59 12.25
CA ALA A 362 17.92 -15.00 13.66
C ALA A 362 19.31 -15.34 14.24
N ALA A 363 20.11 -16.12 13.51
CA ALA A 363 21.49 -16.43 13.89
C ALA A 363 22.37 -15.16 13.94
N MET A 364 22.20 -14.25 12.97
CA MET A 364 22.90 -12.95 12.96
C MET A 364 22.51 -12.09 14.17
N ASN A 365 21.26 -12.14 14.65
CA ASN A 365 20.86 -11.44 15.88
C ASN A 365 21.51 -12.03 17.13
N VAL A 366 21.79 -13.34 17.16
CA VAL A 366 22.53 -13.97 18.25
C VAL A 366 24.00 -13.56 18.17
N TRP A 367 24.61 -13.61 16.99
CA TRP A 367 26.02 -13.26 16.77
C TRP A 367 26.32 -11.78 17.09
N ALA A 368 25.41 -10.86 16.71
CA ALA A 368 25.58 -9.43 16.94
C ALA A 368 24.76 -8.92 18.16
N ALA A 369 24.47 -9.82 19.11
CA ALA A 369 23.66 -9.48 20.28
C ALA A 369 24.25 -8.29 21.06
N GLY A 370 23.42 -7.29 21.38
CA GLY A 370 23.83 -6.05 22.04
C GLY A 370 24.53 -5.01 21.15
N VAL A 371 24.85 -5.37 19.90
CA VAL A 371 25.55 -4.51 18.93
C VAL A 371 24.60 -4.05 17.80
N LYS A 372 23.95 -4.98 17.12
CA LYS A 372 23.05 -4.73 16.00
C LYS A 372 21.84 -5.65 16.06
N ARG A 373 20.66 -5.11 15.72
CA ARG A 373 19.44 -5.90 15.57
C ARG A 373 19.03 -5.95 14.10
N PHE A 374 18.92 -7.16 13.57
CA PHE A 374 18.50 -7.41 12.19
C PHE A 374 17.02 -7.73 12.09
N HIS A 375 16.42 -7.31 11.00
CA HIS A 375 15.02 -7.61 10.67
C HIS A 375 14.89 -9.03 10.11
N VAL A 376 14.11 -9.85 10.80
CA VAL A 376 13.94 -11.28 10.49
C VAL A 376 12.75 -11.52 9.58
N ASP A 377 11.63 -10.80 9.81
CA ASP A 377 10.38 -11.01 9.08
C ASP A 377 10.53 -10.74 7.57
N PRO A 378 10.16 -11.71 6.70
CA PRO A 378 10.31 -11.57 5.25
C PRO A 378 9.54 -10.38 4.64
N SER A 379 8.35 -10.11 5.15
CA SER A 379 7.52 -9.02 4.63
C SER A 379 8.11 -7.65 5.01
N THR A 380 8.64 -7.54 6.22
CA THR A 380 9.37 -6.35 6.68
C THR A 380 10.63 -6.11 5.84
N ARG A 381 11.39 -7.18 5.53
CA ARG A 381 12.60 -7.05 4.69
C ARG A 381 12.27 -6.61 3.27
N LEU A 382 11.22 -7.17 2.66
CA LEU A 382 10.75 -6.74 1.34
C LEU A 382 10.36 -5.25 1.34
N SER A 383 9.56 -4.80 2.32
CA SER A 383 9.13 -3.40 2.37
C SER A 383 10.29 -2.44 2.61
N ARG A 384 11.26 -2.84 3.44
CA ARG A 384 12.47 -2.04 3.69
C ARG A 384 13.32 -1.90 2.45
N GLU A 385 13.58 -2.99 1.73
CA GLU A 385 14.37 -2.93 0.50
C GLU A 385 13.68 -2.10 -0.58
N TYR A 386 12.36 -2.24 -0.75
CA TYR A 386 11.60 -1.39 -1.66
C TYR A 386 11.73 0.10 -1.29
N ALA A 387 11.49 0.45 -0.03
CA ALA A 387 11.57 1.83 0.44
C ALA A 387 13.00 2.38 0.35
N ALA A 388 14.00 1.55 0.67
CA ALA A 388 15.41 1.90 0.60
C ALA A 388 15.87 2.22 -0.82
N ILE A 389 15.58 1.35 -1.80
CA ILE A 389 15.90 1.58 -3.22
C ILE A 389 15.35 2.93 -3.68
N ARG A 390 14.12 3.24 -3.32
CA ARG A 390 13.49 4.52 -3.67
C ARG A 390 14.16 5.69 -2.96
N HIS A 391 14.41 5.55 -1.65
CA HIS A 391 14.99 6.63 -0.85
C HIS A 391 16.41 6.99 -1.32
N ILE A 392 17.28 6.00 -1.52
CA ILE A 392 18.68 6.29 -1.92
C ILE A 392 18.77 6.95 -3.29
N LYS A 393 17.86 6.65 -4.21
CA LYS A 393 17.74 7.38 -5.49
C LYS A 393 17.42 8.86 -5.29
N THR A 394 16.57 9.21 -4.31
CA THR A 394 16.22 10.62 -4.04
C THR A 394 17.40 11.43 -3.52
N ILE A 395 18.37 10.79 -2.90
CA ILE A 395 19.61 11.41 -2.46
C ILE A 395 20.76 11.25 -3.45
N GLY A 396 20.45 10.80 -4.69
CA GLY A 396 21.40 10.68 -5.80
C GLY A 396 22.45 9.58 -5.57
N ILE A 397 22.05 8.46 -5.01
CA ILE A 397 22.82 7.20 -4.96
C ILE A 397 22.13 6.20 -5.89
N ASP A 398 22.95 5.50 -6.68
CA ASP A 398 22.44 4.57 -7.69
C ASP A 398 21.93 3.27 -7.05
N ALA A 399 20.79 2.81 -7.53
CA ALA A 399 20.18 1.53 -7.17
C ALA A 399 19.41 0.97 -8.37
N PRO A 400 19.14 -0.36 -8.40
CA PRO A 400 18.38 -0.97 -9.48
C PRO A 400 16.99 -0.35 -9.64
N GLU A 401 16.49 -0.30 -10.88
CA GLU A 401 15.11 0.07 -11.16
C GLU A 401 14.16 -1.01 -10.66
N ILE A 402 13.12 -0.63 -9.93
CA ILE A 402 12.07 -1.54 -9.49
C ILE A 402 11.09 -1.74 -10.64
N LEU A 403 10.95 -2.97 -11.13
CA LEU A 403 10.00 -3.34 -12.18
C LEU A 403 8.67 -3.77 -11.60
N ALA A 404 8.69 -4.63 -10.57
CA ALA A 404 7.46 -5.14 -9.97
C ALA A 404 7.65 -5.62 -8.53
N VAL A 405 6.52 -5.68 -7.80
CA VAL A 405 6.41 -6.38 -6.52
C VAL A 405 5.26 -7.37 -6.60
N VAL A 406 5.51 -8.63 -6.21
CA VAL A 406 4.49 -9.68 -6.11
C VAL A 406 4.25 -10.01 -4.63
N LEU A 407 3.27 -9.36 -4.02
CA LEU A 407 3.04 -9.44 -2.57
C LEU A 407 2.75 -10.85 -2.09
N GLY A 408 1.85 -11.58 -2.74
CA GLY A 408 1.45 -12.92 -2.35
C GLY A 408 2.61 -13.93 -2.34
N LYS A 409 3.63 -13.70 -3.15
CA LYS A 409 4.86 -14.51 -3.24
C LYS A 409 6.06 -13.85 -2.56
N ARG A 410 5.93 -12.63 -2.07
CA ARG A 410 7.02 -11.83 -1.47
C ARG A 410 8.22 -11.72 -2.40
N LEU A 411 7.98 -11.34 -3.67
CA LEU A 411 9.04 -11.10 -4.66
C LEU A 411 9.21 -9.60 -4.86
N LEU A 412 10.46 -9.18 -4.93
CA LEU A 412 10.87 -7.89 -5.47
C LEU A 412 11.60 -8.16 -6.78
N ILE A 413 11.18 -7.50 -7.84
CA ILE A 413 11.73 -7.66 -9.19
C ILE A 413 12.35 -6.35 -9.60
N THR A 414 13.63 -6.39 -9.90
CA THR A 414 14.43 -5.22 -10.32
C THR A 414 15.10 -5.48 -11.64
N ARG A 415 15.39 -4.41 -12.40
CA ARG A 415 16.17 -4.51 -13.63
C ARG A 415 17.56 -5.06 -13.32
N TYR A 416 18.04 -5.98 -14.15
CA TYR A 416 19.40 -6.48 -14.02
C TYR A 416 20.41 -5.38 -14.41
N ILE A 417 21.46 -5.29 -13.63
CA ILE A 417 22.60 -4.41 -13.90
C ILE A 417 23.81 -5.29 -14.12
N GLU A 418 24.41 -5.17 -15.28
CA GLU A 418 25.69 -5.81 -15.59
C GLU A 418 26.84 -5.03 -14.97
N GLY A 419 27.76 -5.71 -14.31
CA GLY A 419 28.89 -5.07 -13.66
C GLY A 419 29.72 -6.03 -12.84
N GLU A 420 30.74 -5.50 -12.17
CA GLU A 420 31.67 -6.23 -11.32
C GLU A 420 31.32 -6.00 -9.83
N MET A 421 31.32 -7.07 -9.04
CA MET A 421 31.05 -6.95 -7.61
C MET A 421 32.24 -6.28 -6.91
N LEU A 422 31.94 -5.38 -5.96
CA LEU A 422 32.99 -4.69 -5.20
C LEU A 422 33.87 -5.68 -4.40
N SER A 423 33.32 -6.86 -4.04
CA SER A 423 34.09 -7.96 -3.43
C SER A 423 35.18 -8.47 -4.36
N ASP A 424 34.90 -8.63 -5.67
CA ASP A 424 35.84 -9.19 -6.63
C ASP A 424 36.96 -8.18 -6.93
N ILE A 425 36.62 -6.89 -6.98
CA ILE A 425 37.58 -5.79 -7.08
C ILE A 425 38.52 -5.78 -5.88
N ILE A 426 37.98 -5.89 -4.65
CA ILE A 426 38.77 -5.94 -3.42
C ILE A 426 39.66 -7.18 -3.38
N ASP A 427 39.14 -8.35 -3.74
CA ASP A 427 39.92 -9.59 -3.79
C ASP A 427 41.08 -9.49 -4.79
N SER A 428 40.90 -8.80 -5.91
CA SER A 428 41.97 -8.53 -6.88
C SER A 428 43.10 -7.67 -6.29
N ILE A 429 42.76 -6.68 -5.47
CA ILE A 429 43.74 -5.84 -4.77
C ILE A 429 44.49 -6.66 -3.67
N LEU A 430 43.75 -7.43 -2.87
CA LEU A 430 44.32 -8.26 -1.79
C LEU A 430 45.24 -9.35 -2.33
N GLN A 431 45.00 -9.80 -3.57
CA GLN A 431 45.85 -10.77 -4.27
C GLN A 431 46.95 -10.13 -5.13
N ASN A 432 47.14 -8.81 -5.04
CA ASN A 432 48.12 -8.03 -5.79
C ASN A 432 47.94 -8.14 -7.32
N ARG A 433 46.69 -8.39 -7.80
CA ARG A 433 46.34 -8.44 -9.23
C ARG A 433 45.91 -7.08 -9.77
N SER A 434 45.51 -6.18 -8.91
CA SER A 434 45.13 -4.80 -9.26
C SER A 434 45.64 -3.82 -8.18
N SER A 435 45.84 -2.58 -8.60
CA SER A 435 46.12 -1.46 -7.67
C SER A 435 45.03 -0.38 -7.74
N ASP A 436 44.02 -0.55 -8.59
CA ASP A 436 42.92 0.42 -8.74
C ASP A 436 41.96 0.33 -7.55
N THR A 437 41.88 1.40 -6.78
CA THR A 437 41.03 1.53 -5.59
C THR A 437 39.86 2.50 -5.83
N SER A 438 39.67 2.99 -7.04
CA SER A 438 38.69 4.03 -7.37
C SER A 438 37.25 3.66 -7.00
N ALA A 439 36.85 2.40 -7.21
CA ALA A 439 35.52 1.89 -6.83
C ALA A 439 35.31 1.91 -5.32
N ILE A 440 36.33 1.61 -4.53
CA ILE A 440 36.28 1.63 -3.06
C ILE A 440 36.11 3.07 -2.54
N THR A 441 36.85 4.00 -3.13
CA THR A 441 36.72 5.44 -2.83
C THR A 441 35.33 5.96 -3.17
N GLN A 442 34.77 5.57 -4.33
CA GLN A 442 33.39 5.93 -4.72
C GLN A 442 32.36 5.35 -3.74
N PHE A 443 32.54 4.10 -3.31
CA PHE A 443 31.66 3.51 -2.29
C PHE A 443 31.75 4.29 -0.96
N GLY A 444 32.95 4.67 -0.52
CA GLY A 444 33.14 5.50 0.68
C GLY A 444 32.32 6.80 0.61
N LYS A 445 32.40 7.52 -0.54
CA LYS A 445 31.59 8.75 -0.77
C LYS A 445 30.09 8.47 -0.73
N ALA A 446 29.63 7.41 -1.39
CA ALA A 446 28.22 7.05 -1.42
C ALA A 446 27.70 6.70 -0.02
N LEU A 447 28.48 5.95 0.78
CA LEU A 447 28.12 5.60 2.14
C LEU A 447 28.09 6.83 3.07
N CYS A 448 29.06 7.75 2.93
CA CYS A 448 29.05 9.02 3.65
C CYS A 448 27.78 9.82 3.38
N LYS A 449 27.42 9.98 2.10
CA LYS A 449 26.20 10.68 1.67
C LYS A 449 24.93 10.05 2.24
N LEU A 450 24.88 8.71 2.29
CA LEU A 450 23.79 7.97 2.89
C LEU A 450 23.68 8.23 4.40
N HIS A 451 24.80 8.16 5.13
CA HIS A 451 24.85 8.46 6.55
C HIS A 451 24.47 9.91 6.87
N ALA A 452 24.88 10.87 6.03
CA ALA A 452 24.50 12.29 6.17
C ALA A 452 22.98 12.50 6.03
N SER A 453 22.28 11.62 5.33
CA SER A 453 20.81 11.62 5.25
C SER A 453 20.10 10.97 6.45
N GLY A 454 20.83 10.55 7.47
CA GLY A 454 20.31 9.87 8.67
C GLY A 454 19.94 8.40 8.42
N CYS A 455 20.52 7.77 7.40
CA CYS A 455 20.22 6.40 6.99
C CYS A 455 21.42 5.47 7.19
N THR A 456 21.15 4.17 7.33
CA THR A 456 22.15 3.11 7.40
C THR A 456 21.73 1.93 6.51
N VAL A 457 22.71 1.24 5.92
CA VAL A 457 22.49 0.04 5.08
C VAL A 457 22.21 -1.18 5.94
N GLY A 458 22.95 -1.33 7.04
CA GLY A 458 22.84 -2.42 8.00
C GLY A 458 23.59 -3.70 7.64
N ASP A 459 23.85 -3.98 6.34
CA ASP A 459 24.66 -5.10 5.85
C ASP A 459 25.57 -4.63 4.70
N THR A 460 26.61 -3.85 5.04
CA THR A 460 27.54 -3.19 4.11
C THR A 460 28.65 -4.12 3.61
N LYS A 461 28.34 -5.40 3.33
CA LYS A 461 29.32 -6.32 2.75
C LYS A 461 29.69 -5.90 1.33
N PRO A 462 30.95 -6.00 0.91
CA PRO A 462 31.36 -5.68 -0.47
C PRO A 462 30.58 -6.43 -1.54
N SER A 463 30.12 -7.65 -1.25
CA SER A 463 29.27 -8.46 -2.13
C SER A 463 27.83 -7.92 -2.32
N ASN A 464 27.46 -6.85 -1.63
CA ASN A 464 26.16 -6.17 -1.78
C ASN A 464 26.27 -4.89 -2.61
N MET A 465 27.44 -4.63 -3.22
CA MET A 465 27.71 -3.47 -4.05
C MET A 465 28.25 -3.91 -5.42
N LEU A 466 27.82 -3.22 -6.45
CA LEU A 466 28.16 -3.50 -7.84
C LEU A 466 28.72 -2.25 -8.51
N LEU A 467 29.87 -2.37 -9.18
CA LEU A 467 30.38 -1.33 -10.06
C LEU A 467 29.86 -1.58 -11.50
N SER A 468 29.14 -0.62 -12.05
CA SER A 468 28.67 -0.64 -13.43
C SER A 468 28.84 0.73 -14.07
N ASN A 469 29.45 0.80 -15.25
CA ASN A 469 29.67 2.05 -15.98
C ASN A 469 30.29 3.16 -15.11
N GLY A 470 31.26 2.80 -14.26
CA GLY A 470 31.93 3.74 -13.36
C GLY A 470 31.08 4.25 -12.18
N ARG A 471 29.94 3.62 -11.87
CA ARG A 471 29.05 3.98 -10.76
C ARG A 471 28.84 2.82 -9.81
N ILE A 472 28.70 3.12 -8.52
CA ILE A 472 28.42 2.12 -7.48
C ILE A 472 26.91 2.01 -7.26
N TYR A 473 26.41 0.78 -7.39
CA TYR A 473 25.02 0.40 -7.12
C TYR A 473 24.91 -0.41 -5.84
N PHE A 474 23.90 -0.11 -5.02
CA PHE A 474 23.55 -0.91 -3.85
C PHE A 474 22.50 -1.95 -4.25
N THR A 475 22.78 -3.24 -4.02
CA THR A 475 21.96 -4.36 -4.53
C THR A 475 21.20 -5.15 -3.46
N ASP A 476 21.57 -5.04 -2.17
CA ASP A 476 20.90 -5.69 -1.03
C ASP A 476 20.68 -4.70 0.10
N LEU A 477 19.47 -4.16 0.20
CA LEU A 477 19.08 -3.12 1.16
C LEU A 477 18.02 -3.61 2.15
N GLU A 478 17.87 -4.94 2.34
CA GLU A 478 16.83 -5.51 3.20
C GLU A 478 16.96 -5.19 4.70
N GLN A 479 18.15 -4.69 5.12
CA GLN A 479 18.43 -4.26 6.49
C GLN A 479 18.51 -2.74 6.64
N PHE A 480 18.24 -1.98 5.59
CA PHE A 480 18.22 -0.52 5.59
C PHE A 480 17.33 0.05 6.70
N ALA A 481 17.80 1.13 7.32
CA ALA A 481 17.05 1.82 8.38
C ALA A 481 17.37 3.32 8.42
N PHE A 482 16.41 4.12 8.87
CA PHE A 482 16.66 5.46 9.39
C PHE A 482 17.18 5.30 10.82
N SER A 483 18.48 5.47 11.02
CA SER A 483 19.13 5.26 12.31
C SER A 483 20.49 5.95 12.37
N ASP A 484 21.01 6.09 13.57
CA ASP A 484 22.34 6.62 13.89
C ASP A 484 23.45 5.55 14.00
N GLU A 485 23.18 4.34 13.51
CA GLU A 485 24.10 3.20 13.55
C GLU A 485 25.16 3.22 12.42
N ALA A 486 25.52 4.39 11.89
CA ALA A 486 26.59 4.56 10.91
C ALA A 486 27.92 3.88 11.30
N PRO A 487 28.36 3.87 12.58
CA PRO A 487 29.57 3.13 12.98
C PRO A 487 29.53 1.63 12.68
N TRP A 488 28.35 1.00 12.73
CA TRP A 488 28.18 -0.40 12.34
C TRP A 488 28.46 -0.62 10.86
N ASP A 489 27.90 0.22 9.99
CA ASP A 489 28.09 0.10 8.53
C ASP A 489 29.57 0.25 8.16
N VAL A 490 30.27 1.21 8.76
CA VAL A 490 31.70 1.42 8.53
C VAL A 490 32.53 0.20 8.93
N ILE A 491 32.35 -0.32 10.14
CA ILE A 491 33.14 -1.44 10.63
C ILE A 491 32.79 -2.74 9.91
N CYS A 492 31.53 -2.92 9.56
CA CYS A 492 31.02 -4.03 8.76
C CYS A 492 31.74 -4.06 7.39
N PHE A 493 31.76 -2.93 6.66
CA PHE A 493 32.46 -2.84 5.39
C PHE A 493 33.95 -3.16 5.54
N ILE A 494 34.63 -2.47 6.44
CA ILE A 494 36.09 -2.65 6.62
C ILE A 494 36.42 -4.11 6.88
N TYR A 495 35.79 -4.75 7.85
CA TYR A 495 36.15 -6.11 8.25
C TYR A 495 35.68 -7.20 7.27
N TYR A 496 34.56 -7.02 6.61
CA TYR A 496 34.18 -7.93 5.53
C TYR A 496 35.09 -7.81 4.30
N SER A 497 35.68 -6.63 4.05
CA SER A 497 36.63 -6.43 2.96
C SER A 497 37.96 -7.15 3.20
N ILE A 498 38.39 -7.31 4.44
CA ILE A 498 39.69 -7.89 4.80
C ILE A 498 39.60 -9.27 5.43
N LYS A 499 38.43 -9.90 5.42
CA LYS A 499 38.23 -11.24 5.99
C LYS A 499 39.13 -12.28 5.32
N PHE A 500 39.76 -13.13 6.12
CA PHE A 500 40.61 -14.24 5.71
C PHE A 500 41.87 -13.86 4.88
N THR A 501 42.18 -12.59 4.68
CA THR A 501 43.45 -12.20 4.04
C THR A 501 44.59 -12.20 5.01
N SER A 502 45.78 -12.52 4.53
CA SER A 502 47.08 -12.31 5.25
C SER A 502 47.89 -11.15 4.66
N ASN A 503 47.38 -10.48 3.58
CA ASN A 503 48.06 -9.36 2.93
C ASN A 503 47.80 -8.06 3.70
N GLU A 504 48.71 -7.68 4.60
CA GLU A 504 48.60 -6.46 5.41
C GLU A 504 48.63 -5.18 4.54
N GLU A 505 49.51 -5.14 3.52
CA GLU A 505 49.63 -3.98 2.65
C GLU A 505 48.38 -3.77 1.80
N GLY A 506 47.85 -4.83 1.19
CA GLY A 506 46.60 -4.79 0.45
C GLY A 506 45.45 -4.35 1.34
N ALA A 507 45.38 -4.85 2.59
CA ALA A 507 44.35 -4.45 3.53
C ALA A 507 44.44 -2.95 3.90
N ARG A 508 45.67 -2.41 4.12
CA ARG A 508 45.88 -0.96 4.33
C ARG A 508 45.39 -0.14 3.12
N LYS A 509 45.73 -0.56 1.90
CA LYS A 509 45.30 0.12 0.65
C LYS A 509 43.77 0.18 0.53
N VAL A 510 43.06 -0.94 0.76
CA VAL A 510 41.62 -1.02 0.75
C VAL A 510 40.99 -0.08 1.79
N VAL A 511 41.47 -0.11 3.01
CA VAL A 511 40.93 0.71 4.10
C VAL A 511 41.21 2.20 3.87
N ARG A 512 42.41 2.55 3.41
CA ARG A 512 42.78 3.94 3.08
C ARG A 512 41.86 4.50 1.99
N ALA A 513 41.68 3.76 0.89
CA ALA A 513 40.80 4.17 -0.20
C ALA A 513 39.34 4.39 0.23
N PHE A 514 38.84 3.52 1.11
CA PHE A 514 37.52 3.70 1.71
C PHE A 514 37.45 4.98 2.56
N LEU A 515 38.44 5.21 3.41
CA LEU A 515 38.51 6.41 4.25
C LEU A 515 38.64 7.68 3.42
N ASP A 516 39.47 7.67 2.35
CA ASP A 516 39.61 8.80 1.42
C ASP A 516 38.28 9.21 0.80
N GLY A 517 37.43 8.23 0.50
CA GLY A 517 36.06 8.49 0.04
C GLY A 517 35.13 8.97 1.13
N TYR A 518 35.09 8.25 2.25
CA TYR A 518 34.15 8.48 3.35
C TYR A 518 34.39 9.81 4.07
N MET A 519 35.66 10.22 4.21
CA MET A 519 36.05 11.40 4.98
C MET A 519 35.98 12.72 4.20
N GLN A 520 35.64 12.71 2.90
CA GLN A 520 35.48 13.96 2.14
C GLN A 520 34.41 14.89 2.75
N ASP A 521 33.30 14.28 3.21
CA ASP A 521 32.22 14.99 3.93
C ASP A 521 31.84 14.24 5.22
N GLY A 522 32.66 13.29 5.64
CA GLY A 522 32.34 12.36 6.72
C GLY A 522 32.74 12.87 8.11
N ASN A 523 32.11 12.29 9.11
CA ASN A 523 32.36 12.64 10.50
C ASN A 523 33.38 11.69 11.15
N VAL A 524 34.55 12.24 11.54
CA VAL A 524 35.59 11.51 12.28
C VAL A 524 35.06 10.76 13.51
N SER A 525 34.03 11.31 14.17
CA SER A 525 33.44 10.65 15.34
C SER A 525 32.79 9.30 15.01
N VAL A 526 32.24 9.13 13.79
CA VAL A 526 31.69 7.85 13.33
C VAL A 526 32.79 6.80 13.22
N ILE A 527 33.93 7.16 12.63
CA ILE A 527 35.11 6.25 12.51
C ILE A 527 35.65 5.88 13.90
N LYS A 528 35.83 6.88 14.80
CA LYS A 528 36.24 6.62 16.18
C LYS A 528 35.30 5.67 16.92
N LYS A 529 33.98 5.86 16.77
CA LYS A 529 32.97 4.98 17.37
C LYS A 529 32.99 3.58 16.75
N ALA A 530 33.22 3.45 15.43
CA ALA A 530 33.32 2.16 14.76
C ALA A 530 34.46 1.28 15.34
N LEU A 531 35.57 1.88 15.75
CA LEU A 531 36.70 1.18 16.40
C LEU A 531 36.48 0.86 17.88
N SER A 532 35.35 1.20 18.44
CA SER A 532 35.05 0.96 19.86
C SER A 532 34.96 -0.52 20.21
N ARG A 533 35.11 -0.83 21.51
CA ARG A 533 34.93 -2.18 22.07
C ARG A 533 33.49 -2.72 21.86
N LYS A 534 32.54 -1.88 21.50
CA LYS A 534 31.18 -2.30 21.19
C LYS A 534 31.12 -3.14 19.91
N TYR A 535 31.84 -2.76 18.84
CA TYR A 535 31.68 -3.32 17.51
C TYR A 535 32.77 -4.33 17.11
N VAL A 536 34.04 -3.99 17.38
CA VAL A 536 35.19 -4.73 16.87
C VAL A 536 35.22 -6.21 17.26
N PRO A 537 34.93 -6.60 18.54
CA PRO A 537 35.02 -8.01 18.94
C PRO A 537 34.10 -8.95 18.17
N THR A 538 32.98 -8.43 17.63
CA THR A 538 32.01 -9.21 16.84
C THR A 538 32.66 -9.85 15.60
N PHE A 539 33.71 -9.23 15.02
CA PHE A 539 34.34 -9.67 13.78
C PHE A 539 35.60 -10.50 13.96
N TYR A 540 36.17 -10.60 15.18
CA TYR A 540 37.44 -11.32 15.44
C TYR A 540 37.50 -12.74 14.85
N PRO A 541 36.46 -13.56 14.90
CA PRO A 541 36.54 -14.93 14.38
C PRO A 541 36.91 -15.06 12.90
N ALA A 542 36.70 -14.00 12.10
CA ALA A 542 36.95 -13.99 10.67
C ALA A 542 38.23 -13.26 10.23
N LEU A 543 39.08 -12.82 11.20
CA LEU A 543 40.19 -11.92 10.91
C LEU A 543 41.54 -12.49 11.37
N VAL A 544 42.58 -12.19 10.58
CA VAL A 544 43.99 -12.52 10.93
C VAL A 544 44.56 -11.42 11.83
N LEU A 545 45.20 -11.80 12.93
CA LEU A 545 45.65 -10.85 13.96
C LEU A 545 46.59 -9.76 13.42
N GLY A 546 47.56 -10.12 12.57
CA GLY A 546 48.48 -9.16 11.95
C GLY A 546 47.73 -8.11 11.10
N VAL A 547 46.76 -8.55 10.30
CA VAL A 547 45.92 -7.66 9.46
C VAL A 547 45.07 -6.75 10.34
N ILE A 548 44.51 -7.25 11.45
CA ILE A 548 43.74 -6.40 12.38
C ILE A 548 44.63 -5.27 12.93
N ALA A 549 45.86 -5.59 13.35
CA ALA A 549 46.79 -4.59 13.85
C ALA A 549 47.14 -3.56 12.77
N ALA A 550 47.53 -4.03 11.59
CA ALA A 550 47.85 -3.18 10.45
C ALA A 550 46.73 -2.20 10.08
N VAL A 551 45.47 -2.70 9.99
CA VAL A 551 44.29 -1.88 9.67
C VAL A 551 43.96 -0.89 10.79
N ARG A 552 44.04 -1.31 12.04
CA ARG A 552 43.81 -0.38 13.18
C ARG A 552 44.83 0.75 13.21
N ASP A 553 46.09 0.47 12.93
CA ASP A 553 47.16 1.48 12.89
C ASP A 553 46.93 2.42 11.68
N GLU A 554 46.52 1.89 10.52
CA GLU A 554 46.14 2.69 9.37
C GLU A 554 45.00 3.67 9.68
N ILE A 555 43.91 3.19 10.30
CA ILE A 555 42.78 4.04 10.68
C ILE A 555 43.18 5.09 11.72
N LYS A 556 44.01 4.73 12.72
CA LYS A 556 44.48 5.68 13.72
C LYS A 556 45.33 6.77 13.08
N SER A 557 46.32 6.38 12.25
CA SER A 557 47.15 7.32 11.51
C SER A 557 46.32 8.28 10.68
N TYR A 558 45.32 7.73 9.97
CA TYR A 558 44.39 8.52 9.16
C TYR A 558 43.60 9.54 9.99
N ILE A 559 43.03 9.12 11.12
CA ILE A 559 42.29 10.00 12.05
C ILE A 559 43.20 11.09 12.62
N SER A 560 44.46 10.77 12.93
CA SER A 560 45.42 11.74 13.48
C SER A 560 45.79 12.82 12.47
N ALA A 561 45.76 12.52 11.20
CA ALA A 561 45.99 13.48 10.11
C ALA A 561 44.82 14.46 9.90
N TYR A 562 43.61 14.12 10.38
CA TYR A 562 42.41 14.96 10.32
C TYR A 562 42.04 15.63 11.66
N ALA A 563 42.77 15.35 12.74
CA ALA A 563 42.58 15.96 14.06
C ALA A 563 43.49 17.14 14.26
#